data_18cf19bf70c69dab2229f471f641b6fe
#
_entry.id   18cf19bf70c69dab2229f471f641b6fe
#
_cell.length_a   1.000
_cell.length_b   1.000
_cell.length_c   1.000
_cell.angle_alpha   90.00
_cell.angle_beta   90.00
_cell.angle_gamma   90.00
#
_symmetry.space_group_name_H-M   'P 1'
#
loop_
_entity.id
_entity.type
_entity.pdbx_description
1 polymer ?
#
loop_
_entity_poly.entity_id
_entity_poly.type
_entity_poly.pdbx_seq_one_letter_code
_entity_poly.pdbx_strand_id
1 'polypeptide(L)'
;KVVVWLSGIGCVMCIAGIYLGIRDFRLARRRHLISPYKKFWYKWHHILGVLFGLFVLTFCFSGMMSLARVQDWGLKAKLDTNPVQELRKMAPSPLDYPLDYRAVVQAYPGQIRQLEWSSFGDIPFYIVQTDTKDIVVNANKSDRISLLNLRPEEIRSVLSQIHGIGTTADIKLLDTYDTYYISRKRNLELPVWKVSIQDVDNSCYYINPRNGQYRYVNTPSRWNHWMYPALHSLNLKFLVDHPVLWNIVMWGTMLGGTFVSLSGVWLAIKYIRRKARRKK
;
A
#
# COMPACT_ATOMS: atom_id res chain seq x y z
N LYS A 1 1.41 21.54 6.26
CA LYS A 1 1.46 22.48 5.11
C LYS A 1 2.91 22.77 4.67
N VAL A 2 3.84 23.09 5.58
CA VAL A 2 5.25 23.44 5.24
C VAL A 2 5.93 22.32 4.44
N VAL A 3 5.81 21.05 4.87
CA VAL A 3 6.42 19.90 4.19
C VAL A 3 5.91 19.76 2.76
N VAL A 4 4.61 19.97 2.52
CA VAL A 4 3.99 19.89 1.17
C VAL A 4 4.62 20.92 0.25
N TRP A 5 4.78 22.17 0.73
CA TRP A 5 5.43 23.24 -0.05
C TRP A 5 6.89 22.94 -0.35
N LEU A 6 7.64 22.48 0.67
CA LEU A 6 9.06 22.13 0.48
C LEU A 6 9.21 20.96 -0.50
N SER A 7 8.36 19.93 -0.41
CA SER A 7 8.37 18.81 -1.35
C SER A 7 7.98 19.25 -2.76
N GLY A 8 7.01 20.18 -2.89
CA GLY A 8 6.64 20.75 -4.19
C GLY A 8 7.79 21.53 -4.85
N ILE A 9 8.50 22.37 -4.08
CA ILE A 9 9.71 23.06 -4.54
C ILE A 9 10.77 22.02 -4.95
N GLY A 10 10.95 20.97 -4.14
CA GLY A 10 11.86 19.85 -4.43
C GLY A 10 11.53 19.19 -5.77
N CYS A 11 10.24 18.93 -6.05
CA CYS A 11 9.80 18.37 -7.33
C CYS A 11 10.17 19.27 -8.52
N VAL A 12 9.90 20.57 -8.41
CA VAL A 12 10.26 21.55 -9.47
C VAL A 12 11.77 21.56 -9.71
N MET A 13 12.56 21.57 -8.62
CA MET A 13 14.02 21.51 -8.72
C MET A 13 14.51 20.21 -9.37
N CYS A 14 13.91 19.06 -9.02
CA CYS A 14 14.24 17.77 -9.62
C CYS A 14 13.93 17.76 -11.13
N ILE A 15 12.76 18.25 -11.53
CA ILE A 15 12.36 18.34 -12.95
C ILE A 15 13.35 19.20 -13.72
N ALA A 16 13.67 20.40 -13.23
CA ALA A 16 14.64 21.29 -13.84
C ALA A 16 16.05 20.65 -13.90
N GLY A 17 16.46 19.99 -12.80
CA GLY A 17 17.74 19.28 -12.71
C GLY A 17 17.86 18.13 -13.71
N ILE A 18 16.79 17.31 -13.85
CA ILE A 18 16.74 16.20 -14.82
C ILE A 18 16.81 16.75 -16.25
N TYR A 19 16.03 17.78 -16.55
CA TYR A 19 16.06 18.41 -17.89
C TYR A 19 17.46 18.90 -18.27
N LEU A 20 18.07 19.69 -17.38
CA LEU A 20 19.43 20.21 -17.59
C LEU A 20 20.46 19.07 -17.65
N GLY A 21 20.35 18.10 -16.78
CA GLY A 21 21.22 16.94 -16.74
C GLY A 21 21.20 16.14 -18.03
N ILE A 22 20.02 15.84 -18.57
CA ILE A 22 19.85 15.11 -19.83
C ILE A 22 20.39 15.97 -21.03
N ARG A 23 20.11 17.25 -21.05
CA ARG A 23 20.62 18.16 -22.06
C ARG A 23 22.16 18.15 -22.10
N ASP A 24 22.76 18.33 -20.93
CA ASP A 24 24.21 18.41 -20.80
C ASP A 24 24.88 17.03 -21.05
N PHE A 25 24.20 15.93 -20.67
CA PHE A 25 24.63 14.56 -21.00
C PHE A 25 24.65 14.36 -22.54
N ARG A 26 23.61 14.79 -23.26
CA ARG A 26 23.53 14.68 -24.71
C ARG A 26 24.66 15.48 -25.38
N LEU A 27 24.97 16.68 -24.89
CA LEU A 27 26.07 17.52 -25.39
C LEU A 27 27.44 16.89 -25.13
N ALA A 28 27.65 16.32 -23.94
CA ALA A 28 28.87 15.61 -23.57
C ALA A 28 29.08 14.37 -24.45
N ARG A 29 28.03 13.58 -24.71
CA ARG A 29 28.07 12.35 -25.51
C ARG A 29 28.52 12.65 -26.98
N ARG A 30 28.13 13.79 -27.53
CA ARG A 30 28.63 14.23 -28.87
C ARG A 30 30.14 14.41 -28.88
N ARG A 31 30.78 14.59 -27.73
CA ARG A 31 32.24 14.73 -27.55
C ARG A 31 32.87 13.47 -26.95
N HIS A 32 32.19 12.33 -26.98
CA HIS A 32 32.61 11.05 -26.34
C HIS A 32 32.92 11.18 -24.85
N LEU A 33 32.27 12.12 -24.15
CA LEU A 33 32.42 12.31 -22.70
C LEU A 33 31.15 11.85 -21.93
N ILE A 34 31.31 11.36 -20.71
CA ILE A 34 30.20 11.00 -19.84
C ILE A 34 29.59 12.25 -19.18
N SER A 35 30.38 13.29 -18.96
CA SER A 35 29.95 14.56 -18.37
C SER A 35 30.76 15.72 -18.93
N PRO A 36 30.13 16.89 -19.13
CA PRO A 36 30.87 18.08 -19.61
C PRO A 36 31.72 18.70 -18.50
N TYR A 37 31.53 18.31 -17.25
CA TYR A 37 32.14 18.91 -16.07
C TYR A 37 33.46 18.21 -15.68
N LYS A 38 34.57 19.00 -15.56
CA LYS A 38 35.89 18.50 -15.16
C LYS A 38 36.06 18.39 -13.62
N LYS A 39 35.41 19.30 -12.85
CA LYS A 39 35.53 19.32 -11.37
C LYS A 39 34.74 18.21 -10.76
N PHE A 40 35.34 17.49 -9.78
CA PHE A 40 34.79 16.28 -9.14
C PHE A 40 33.33 16.42 -8.72
N TRP A 41 32.98 17.39 -7.87
CA TRP A 41 31.60 17.56 -7.35
C TRP A 41 30.58 17.87 -8.45
N TYR A 42 30.92 18.71 -9.44
CA TYR A 42 30.03 19.01 -10.58
C TYR A 42 29.86 17.78 -11.48
N LYS A 43 30.94 17.03 -11.74
CA LYS A 43 30.91 15.83 -12.57
C LYS A 43 30.02 14.75 -11.95
N TRP A 44 30.26 14.41 -10.67
CA TRP A 44 29.52 13.36 -10.02
C TRP A 44 28.07 13.77 -9.68
N HIS A 45 27.81 15.00 -9.29
CA HIS A 45 26.44 15.52 -9.16
C HIS A 45 25.66 15.40 -10.47
N HIS A 46 26.26 15.71 -11.62
CA HIS A 46 25.63 15.57 -12.92
C HIS A 46 25.37 14.08 -13.25
N ILE A 47 26.37 13.19 -13.14
CA ILE A 47 26.23 11.76 -13.48
C ILE A 47 25.18 11.10 -12.61
N LEU A 48 25.29 11.25 -11.29
CA LEU A 48 24.36 10.65 -10.35
C LEU A 48 22.99 11.35 -10.37
N GLY A 49 22.95 12.65 -10.66
CA GLY A 49 21.71 13.38 -10.86
C GLY A 49 20.91 12.89 -12.06
N VAL A 50 21.57 12.54 -13.17
CA VAL A 50 20.90 11.93 -14.33
C VAL A 50 20.44 10.50 -14.01
N LEU A 51 21.23 9.72 -13.27
CA LEU A 51 20.94 8.33 -12.95
C LEU A 51 19.82 8.21 -11.88
N PHE A 52 19.92 8.98 -10.80
CA PHE A 52 19.03 8.87 -9.64
C PHE A 52 17.98 9.99 -9.54
N GLY A 53 18.06 11.01 -10.38
CA GLY A 53 17.16 12.17 -10.32
C GLY A 53 15.69 11.81 -10.43
N LEU A 54 15.35 10.81 -11.24
CA LEU A 54 13.98 10.32 -11.36
C LEU A 54 13.49 9.71 -10.03
N PHE A 55 14.33 8.95 -9.33
CA PHE A 55 13.97 8.38 -8.02
C PHE A 55 13.82 9.46 -6.95
N VAL A 56 14.70 10.48 -6.97
CA VAL A 56 14.55 11.63 -6.06
C VAL A 56 13.26 12.37 -6.34
N LEU A 57 12.90 12.56 -7.61
CA LEU A 57 11.62 13.17 -8.00
C LEU A 57 10.44 12.34 -7.51
N THR A 58 10.45 11.02 -7.73
CA THR A 58 9.35 10.14 -7.28
C THR A 58 9.22 10.11 -5.76
N PHE A 59 10.33 10.14 -5.01
CA PHE A 59 10.30 10.20 -3.55
C PHE A 59 9.77 11.54 -3.03
N CYS A 60 10.19 12.67 -3.62
CA CYS A 60 9.65 13.98 -3.27
C CYS A 60 8.15 14.08 -3.59
N PHE A 61 7.77 13.66 -4.78
CA PHE A 61 6.38 13.68 -5.25
C PHE A 61 5.48 12.79 -4.39
N SER A 62 5.85 11.54 -4.20
CA SER A 62 5.05 10.59 -3.42
C SER A 62 4.98 10.97 -1.95
N GLY A 63 6.07 11.51 -1.38
CA GLY A 63 6.07 12.07 -0.02
C GLY A 63 5.13 13.26 0.11
N MET A 64 5.08 14.15 -0.88
CA MET A 64 4.11 15.24 -0.94
C MET A 64 2.67 14.70 -0.99
N MET A 65 2.42 13.70 -1.86
CA MET A 65 1.10 13.11 -2.06
C MET A 65 0.59 12.37 -0.82
N SER A 66 1.46 11.76 -0.01
CA SER A 66 1.07 11.12 1.25
C SER A 66 0.49 12.08 2.28
N LEU A 67 0.92 13.35 2.25
CA LEU A 67 0.52 14.40 3.18
C LEU A 67 -0.61 15.29 2.64
N ALA A 68 -0.71 15.40 1.32
CA ALA A 68 -1.69 16.23 0.62
C ALA A 68 -2.98 15.46 0.40
N ARG A 69 -3.56 14.76 1.32
CA ARG A 69 -4.86 14.05 1.22
C ARG A 69 -5.37 13.91 -0.23
N VAL A 70 -4.70 13.06 -1.01
CA VAL A 70 -4.94 12.89 -2.46
C VAL A 70 -6.40 12.52 -2.76
N GLN A 71 -7.10 11.93 -1.78
CA GLN A 71 -8.53 11.67 -1.84
C GLN A 71 -9.36 12.94 -2.13
N ASP A 72 -8.85 14.11 -1.74
CA ASP A 72 -9.52 15.38 -1.98
C ASP A 72 -9.28 15.93 -3.40
N TRP A 73 -8.36 15.34 -4.18
CA TRP A 73 -7.90 15.84 -5.49
C TRP A 73 -8.61 15.20 -6.69
N GLY A 74 -9.74 14.54 -6.48
CA GLY A 74 -10.64 14.22 -7.58
C GLY A 74 -10.99 12.75 -7.82
N LEU A 75 -10.32 11.80 -7.21
CA LEU A 75 -10.74 10.40 -7.26
C LEU A 75 -11.48 10.01 -5.98
N LYS A 76 -12.72 10.50 -5.87
CA LYS A 76 -13.64 10.09 -4.81
C LYS A 76 -14.32 8.79 -5.20
N ALA A 77 -14.68 8.00 -4.18
CA ALA A 77 -15.58 6.88 -4.38
C ALA A 77 -16.91 7.39 -4.95
N LYS A 78 -17.47 6.66 -5.90
CA LYS A 78 -18.70 7.01 -6.62
C LYS A 78 -19.91 6.27 -6.07
N LEU A 79 -19.70 5.24 -5.27
CA LEU A 79 -20.77 4.55 -4.56
C LEU A 79 -21.37 5.49 -3.52
N ASP A 80 -22.69 5.53 -3.44
CA ASP A 80 -23.44 6.38 -2.51
C ASP A 80 -23.23 5.96 -1.04
N THR A 81 -22.97 4.69 -0.81
CA THR A 81 -22.70 4.12 0.51
C THR A 81 -21.26 3.60 0.61
N ASN A 82 -20.71 3.61 1.80
CA ASN A 82 -19.41 3.01 2.04
C ASN A 82 -19.57 1.50 2.30
N PRO A 83 -19.14 0.61 1.37
CA PRO A 83 -19.36 -0.83 1.49
C PRO A 83 -18.75 -1.44 2.77
N VAL A 84 -17.66 -0.88 3.27
CA VAL A 84 -17.03 -1.34 4.53
C VAL A 84 -17.91 -1.01 5.74
N GLN A 85 -18.59 0.13 5.72
CA GLN A 85 -19.53 0.49 6.78
C GLN A 85 -20.79 -0.36 6.72
N GLU A 86 -21.32 -0.60 5.52
CA GLU A 86 -22.48 -1.48 5.33
C GLU A 86 -22.17 -2.91 5.81
N LEU A 87 -21.00 -3.45 5.46
CA LEU A 87 -20.58 -4.75 5.94
C LEU A 87 -20.53 -4.83 7.48
N ARG A 88 -20.10 -3.77 8.14
CA ARG A 88 -20.06 -3.69 9.61
C ARG A 88 -21.47 -3.58 10.24
N LYS A 89 -22.40 -2.88 9.59
CA LYS A 89 -23.79 -2.75 10.07
C LYS A 89 -24.57 -4.07 10.02
N MET A 90 -24.15 -4.98 9.14
CA MET A 90 -24.76 -6.31 9.04
C MET A 90 -24.35 -7.24 10.19
N ALA A 91 -23.36 -6.85 11.00
CA ALA A 91 -22.90 -7.68 12.12
C ALA A 91 -24.05 -7.98 13.09
N PRO A 92 -24.35 -9.27 13.39
CA PRO A 92 -25.38 -9.62 14.32
C PRO A 92 -25.01 -9.21 15.75
N SER A 93 -26.00 -8.98 16.58
CA SER A 93 -25.78 -8.77 18.01
C SER A 93 -25.15 -10.01 18.63
N PRO A 94 -24.25 -9.86 19.63
CA PRO A 94 -23.68 -11.01 20.37
C PRO A 94 -24.73 -11.95 20.95
N LEU A 95 -25.94 -11.45 21.20
CA LEU A 95 -27.05 -12.26 21.74
C LEU A 95 -27.72 -13.13 20.66
N ASP A 96 -27.54 -12.79 19.40
CA ASP A 96 -28.18 -13.47 18.27
C ASP A 96 -27.24 -14.53 17.63
N TYR A 97 -26.11 -14.83 18.26
CA TYR A 97 -25.19 -15.86 17.76
C TYR A 97 -25.80 -17.26 17.96
N PRO A 98 -25.99 -18.05 16.87
CA PRO A 98 -26.56 -19.37 16.96
C PRO A 98 -25.80 -20.35 17.90
N LEU A 99 -24.47 -20.27 17.89
CA LEU A 99 -23.62 -21.07 18.80
C LEU A 99 -23.41 -20.32 20.09
N ASP A 100 -23.80 -20.93 21.20
CA ASP A 100 -23.52 -20.39 22.55
C ASP A 100 -22.02 -20.37 22.83
N TYR A 101 -21.49 -19.20 23.21
CA TYR A 101 -20.09 -19.05 23.59
C TYR A 101 -19.64 -20.00 24.72
N ARG A 102 -20.55 -20.41 25.61
CA ARG A 102 -20.26 -21.35 26.68
C ARG A 102 -19.84 -22.72 26.14
N ALA A 103 -20.43 -23.16 25.03
CA ALA A 103 -20.01 -24.39 24.35
C ALA A 103 -18.56 -24.27 23.85
N VAL A 104 -18.18 -23.11 23.33
CA VAL A 104 -16.79 -22.84 22.90
C VAL A 104 -15.84 -22.88 24.10
N VAL A 105 -16.22 -22.25 25.21
CA VAL A 105 -15.40 -22.27 26.44
C VAL A 105 -15.23 -23.70 26.98
N GLN A 106 -16.26 -24.52 26.90
CA GLN A 106 -16.20 -25.93 27.32
C GLN A 106 -15.31 -26.79 26.42
N ALA A 107 -15.24 -26.45 25.13
CA ALA A 107 -14.42 -27.20 24.16
C ALA A 107 -12.90 -26.90 24.26
N TYR A 108 -12.52 -25.77 24.84
CA TYR A 108 -11.12 -25.36 25.01
C TYR A 108 -10.78 -25.05 26.48
N PRO A 109 -10.94 -26.02 27.41
CA PRO A 109 -10.81 -25.78 28.85
C PRO A 109 -9.38 -25.35 29.22
N GLY A 110 -9.25 -24.24 29.93
CA GLY A 110 -7.98 -23.72 30.41
C GLY A 110 -7.03 -23.16 29.34
N GLN A 111 -7.46 -23.11 28.08
CA GLN A 111 -6.64 -22.62 26.98
C GLN A 111 -7.00 -21.19 26.56
N ILE A 112 -8.21 -20.72 26.90
CA ILE A 112 -8.75 -19.43 26.45
C ILE A 112 -8.23 -18.31 27.33
N ARG A 113 -7.53 -17.36 26.74
CA ARG A 113 -7.18 -16.07 27.37
C ARG A 113 -8.27 -15.03 27.13
N GLN A 114 -8.76 -14.99 25.88
CA GLN A 114 -9.78 -14.03 25.45
C GLN A 114 -10.69 -14.68 24.41
N LEU A 115 -11.96 -14.33 24.46
CA LEU A 115 -12.95 -14.71 23.46
C LEU A 115 -13.60 -13.43 22.93
N GLU A 116 -13.52 -13.23 21.61
CA GLU A 116 -14.08 -12.07 20.93
C GLU A 116 -15.21 -12.48 20.00
N TRP A 117 -16.30 -11.69 19.99
CA TRP A 117 -17.39 -11.80 19.04
C TRP A 117 -17.01 -11.04 17.79
N SER A 118 -17.09 -11.68 16.64
CA SER A 118 -16.75 -11.06 15.35
C SER A 118 -17.67 -11.62 14.26
N SER A 119 -17.70 -10.92 13.11
CA SER A 119 -18.50 -11.37 11.97
C SER A 119 -17.90 -10.94 10.64
N PHE A 120 -18.26 -11.64 9.58
CA PHE A 120 -18.13 -11.19 8.22
C PHE A 120 -19.53 -10.91 7.65
N GLY A 121 -19.95 -9.64 7.65
CA GLY A 121 -21.34 -9.27 7.42
C GLY A 121 -22.25 -9.92 8.48
N ASP A 122 -23.23 -10.68 8.04
CA ASP A 122 -24.19 -11.41 8.86
C ASP A 122 -23.71 -12.81 9.30
N ILE A 123 -22.48 -13.21 8.97
CA ILE A 123 -21.90 -14.51 9.35
C ILE A 123 -21.10 -14.35 10.64
N PRO A 124 -21.64 -14.83 11.79
CA PRO A 124 -20.97 -14.72 13.09
C PRO A 124 -19.87 -15.75 13.27
N PHE A 125 -18.84 -15.38 14.01
CA PHE A 125 -17.79 -16.29 14.46
C PHE A 125 -17.14 -15.78 15.76
N TYR A 126 -16.48 -16.68 16.50
CA TYR A 126 -15.70 -16.33 17.67
C TYR A 126 -14.20 -16.36 17.34
N ILE A 127 -13.46 -15.37 17.83
CA ILE A 127 -12.01 -15.40 17.85
C ILE A 127 -11.58 -15.81 19.25
N VAL A 128 -11.02 -17.00 19.35
CA VAL A 128 -10.53 -17.60 20.59
C VAL A 128 -9.03 -17.39 20.66
N GLN A 129 -8.58 -16.48 21.48
CA GLN A 129 -7.16 -16.24 21.70
C GLN A 129 -6.63 -17.23 22.75
N THR A 130 -5.61 -17.97 22.36
CA THR A 130 -4.90 -18.89 23.24
C THR A 130 -3.45 -18.47 23.46
N ASP A 131 -2.72 -19.16 24.29
CA ASP A 131 -1.29 -18.88 24.51
C ASP A 131 -0.42 -19.09 23.29
N THR A 132 -0.85 -19.91 22.35
CA THR A 132 -0.03 -20.33 21.20
C THR A 132 -0.50 -19.76 19.88
N LYS A 133 -1.82 -19.57 19.70
CA LYS A 133 -2.43 -19.12 18.43
C LYS A 133 -3.87 -18.68 18.63
N ASP A 134 -4.36 -17.92 17.69
CA ASP A 134 -5.78 -17.61 17.59
C ASP A 134 -6.51 -18.74 16.83
N ILE A 135 -7.67 -19.13 17.37
CA ILE A 135 -8.56 -20.13 16.77
C ILE A 135 -9.85 -19.41 16.43
N VAL A 136 -10.32 -19.53 15.19
CA VAL A 136 -11.56 -18.91 14.77
C VAL A 136 -12.63 -19.95 14.59
N VAL A 137 -13.67 -19.85 15.43
CA VAL A 137 -14.77 -20.81 15.53
C VAL A 137 -15.99 -20.25 14.82
N ASN A 138 -16.55 -21.03 13.90
CA ASN A 138 -17.78 -20.67 13.21
C ASN A 138 -18.95 -20.68 14.20
N ALA A 139 -19.63 -19.56 14.35
CA ALA A 139 -20.78 -19.41 15.24
C ALA A 139 -22.14 -19.41 14.51
N ASN A 140 -22.14 -19.60 13.20
CA ASN A 140 -23.36 -19.61 12.38
C ASN A 140 -24.20 -20.90 12.51
N LYS A 141 -23.70 -21.92 13.23
CA LYS A 141 -24.39 -23.20 13.46
C LYS A 141 -24.38 -23.55 14.94
N SER A 142 -25.53 -23.88 15.48
CA SER A 142 -25.71 -24.22 16.89
C SER A 142 -25.33 -25.65 17.25
N ASP A 143 -25.22 -26.55 16.25
CA ASP A 143 -25.16 -27.99 16.47
C ASP A 143 -23.77 -28.55 16.71
N ARG A 144 -22.72 -27.84 16.29
CA ARG A 144 -21.33 -28.29 16.44
C ARG A 144 -20.30 -27.16 16.38
N ILE A 145 -19.22 -27.39 17.12
CA ILE A 145 -18.03 -26.53 17.04
C ILE A 145 -17.23 -26.92 15.81
N SER A 146 -17.00 -25.93 14.94
CA SER A 146 -16.19 -26.07 13.75
C SER A 146 -15.34 -24.82 13.52
N LEU A 147 -14.20 -24.98 12.88
CA LEU A 147 -13.37 -23.82 12.50
C LEU A 147 -14.08 -23.02 11.40
N LEU A 148 -13.83 -21.71 11.40
CA LEU A 148 -14.33 -20.84 10.34
C LEU A 148 -13.71 -21.25 9.01
N ASN A 149 -14.54 -21.37 7.98
CA ASN A 149 -14.14 -21.54 6.60
C ASN A 149 -15.22 -20.94 5.71
N LEU A 150 -15.05 -19.65 5.37
CA LEU A 150 -15.98 -18.91 4.52
C LEU A 150 -15.95 -19.47 3.10
N ARG A 151 -17.10 -19.91 2.61
CA ARG A 151 -17.26 -20.45 1.26
C ARG A 151 -17.62 -19.34 0.27
N PRO A 152 -17.32 -19.52 -1.03
CA PRO A 152 -17.63 -18.54 -2.07
C PRO A 152 -19.12 -18.13 -2.10
N GLU A 153 -20.03 -19.07 -1.85
CA GLU A 153 -21.48 -18.84 -1.84
C GLU A 153 -21.90 -17.93 -0.70
N GLU A 154 -21.33 -18.16 0.48
CA GLU A 154 -21.58 -17.35 1.69
C GLU A 154 -21.07 -15.91 1.49
N ILE A 155 -19.86 -15.78 0.97
CA ILE A 155 -19.27 -14.47 0.62
C ILE A 155 -20.12 -13.75 -0.42
N ARG A 156 -20.56 -14.46 -1.47
CA ARG A 156 -21.42 -13.89 -2.51
C ARG A 156 -22.74 -13.40 -1.92
N SER A 157 -23.37 -14.18 -1.05
CA SER A 157 -24.63 -13.81 -0.38
C SER A 157 -24.46 -12.50 0.41
N VAL A 158 -23.43 -12.39 1.23
CA VAL A 158 -23.16 -11.18 2.01
C VAL A 158 -22.92 -9.98 1.10
N LEU A 159 -22.05 -10.10 0.10
CA LEU A 159 -21.69 -8.97 -0.76
C LEU A 159 -22.81 -8.56 -1.71
N SER A 160 -23.72 -9.47 -2.09
CA SER A 160 -24.91 -9.12 -2.90
C SER A 160 -25.89 -8.22 -2.16
N GLN A 161 -25.96 -8.31 -0.84
CA GLN A 161 -26.79 -7.41 -0.02
C GLN A 161 -26.25 -5.98 -0.02
N ILE A 162 -24.94 -5.80 -0.20
CA ILE A 162 -24.29 -4.48 -0.21
C ILE A 162 -24.28 -3.86 -1.60
N HIS A 163 -23.94 -4.66 -2.62
CA HIS A 163 -23.73 -4.17 -3.99
C HIS A 163 -24.97 -4.39 -4.91
N GLY A 164 -26.00 -5.05 -4.40
CA GLY A 164 -27.21 -5.40 -5.16
C GLY A 164 -27.16 -6.80 -5.78
N ILE A 165 -28.34 -7.43 -5.86
CA ILE A 165 -28.53 -8.84 -6.26
C ILE A 165 -28.10 -9.11 -7.73
N GLY A 166 -28.11 -8.07 -8.58
CA GLY A 166 -27.73 -8.17 -10.00
C GLY A 166 -26.24 -7.99 -10.30
N THR A 167 -25.43 -7.70 -9.29
CA THR A 167 -24.02 -7.35 -9.49
C THR A 167 -23.17 -8.60 -9.73
N THR A 168 -22.48 -8.65 -10.87
CA THR A 168 -21.59 -9.77 -11.22
C THR A 168 -20.37 -9.74 -10.32
N ALA A 169 -20.18 -10.81 -9.54
CA ALA A 169 -19.00 -11.02 -8.71
C ALA A 169 -18.16 -12.19 -9.26
N ASP A 170 -16.92 -11.92 -9.65
CA ASP A 170 -15.92 -12.95 -9.98
C ASP A 170 -15.15 -13.30 -8.70
N ILE A 171 -15.20 -14.57 -8.29
CA ILE A 171 -14.57 -15.06 -7.06
C ILE A 171 -13.47 -16.06 -7.42
N LYS A 172 -12.24 -15.75 -6.99
CA LYS A 172 -11.06 -16.59 -7.23
C LYS A 172 -10.29 -16.79 -5.93
N LEU A 173 -9.82 -18.01 -5.68
CA LEU A 173 -8.87 -18.27 -4.59
C LEU A 173 -7.47 -17.83 -5.02
N LEU A 174 -6.84 -17.01 -4.20
CA LEU A 174 -5.45 -16.61 -4.36
C LEU A 174 -4.60 -17.28 -3.30
N ASP A 175 -3.59 -17.99 -3.71
CA ASP A 175 -2.52 -18.62 -2.92
C ASP A 175 -1.19 -17.85 -3.00
N THR A 176 -1.14 -16.83 -3.86
CA THR A 176 -0.01 -15.92 -4.04
C THR A 176 -0.46 -14.47 -3.92
N TYR A 177 0.47 -13.57 -3.59
CA TYR A 177 0.18 -12.14 -3.53
C TYR A 177 -0.23 -11.57 -4.89
N ASP A 178 -1.16 -10.61 -4.83
CA ASP A 178 -1.64 -9.82 -5.97
C ASP A 178 -1.11 -8.37 -5.87
N THR A 179 -1.27 -7.58 -6.92
CA THR A 179 -0.83 -6.19 -6.99
C THR A 179 -1.35 -5.32 -5.83
N TYR A 180 -2.59 -5.56 -5.38
CA TYR A 180 -3.22 -4.79 -4.30
C TYR A 180 -3.36 -5.55 -2.99
N TYR A 181 -3.15 -6.87 -3.02
CA TYR A 181 -3.02 -7.70 -1.83
C TYR A 181 -1.56 -8.15 -1.71
N ILE A 182 -0.72 -7.26 -1.24
CA ILE A 182 0.71 -7.41 -1.22
C ILE A 182 1.28 -6.95 0.11
N SER A 183 2.24 -7.71 0.65
CA SER A 183 2.95 -7.37 1.87
C SER A 183 4.42 -7.70 1.76
N ARG A 184 5.26 -6.69 1.83
CA ARG A 184 6.72 -6.85 1.92
C ARG A 184 7.15 -7.63 3.17
N LYS A 185 6.43 -7.44 4.27
CA LYS A 185 6.69 -8.13 5.55
C LYS A 185 6.07 -9.52 5.61
N ARG A 186 5.36 -9.93 4.56
CA ARG A 186 4.63 -11.22 4.49
C ARG A 186 3.67 -11.44 5.66
N ASN A 187 3.11 -10.37 6.21
CA ASN A 187 2.16 -10.39 7.31
C ASN A 187 0.69 -10.48 6.85
N LEU A 188 0.44 -10.53 5.55
CA LEU A 188 -0.88 -10.85 5.00
C LEU A 188 -0.95 -12.35 4.77
N GLU A 189 -1.98 -12.95 5.32
CA GLU A 189 -2.18 -14.39 5.23
C GLU A 189 -2.70 -14.82 3.86
N LEU A 190 -2.33 -16.00 3.44
CA LEU A 190 -2.81 -16.70 2.25
C LEU A 190 -3.25 -18.12 2.64
N PRO A 191 -4.17 -18.76 1.91
CA PRO A 191 -4.91 -18.24 0.76
C PRO A 191 -6.03 -17.26 1.15
N VAL A 192 -6.46 -16.43 0.18
CA VAL A 192 -7.59 -15.52 0.32
C VAL A 192 -8.53 -15.61 -0.89
N TRP A 193 -9.82 -15.40 -0.67
CA TRP A 193 -10.78 -15.19 -1.74
C TRP A 193 -10.64 -13.77 -2.28
N LYS A 194 -10.31 -13.64 -3.55
CA LYS A 194 -10.42 -12.38 -4.29
C LYS A 194 -11.79 -12.32 -4.92
N VAL A 195 -12.57 -11.31 -4.54
CA VAL A 195 -13.90 -11.05 -5.08
C VAL A 195 -13.87 -9.73 -5.82
N SER A 196 -13.98 -9.79 -7.14
CA SER A 196 -14.02 -8.61 -8.00
C SER A 196 -15.46 -8.31 -8.38
N ILE A 197 -15.93 -7.12 -8.06
CA ILE A 197 -17.30 -6.67 -8.29
C ILE A 197 -17.29 -5.62 -9.40
N GLN A 198 -18.18 -5.81 -10.40
CA GLN A 198 -18.33 -4.89 -11.51
C GLN A 198 -19.31 -3.76 -11.14
N ASP A 199 -18.87 -2.86 -10.27
CA ASP A 199 -19.58 -1.65 -9.92
C ASP A 199 -18.85 -0.39 -10.42
N VAL A 200 -19.40 0.80 -10.15
CA VAL A 200 -18.86 2.10 -10.59
C VAL A 200 -17.47 2.42 -10.03
N ASP A 201 -17.07 1.76 -8.92
CA ASP A 201 -15.79 1.93 -8.25
C ASP A 201 -14.85 0.75 -8.50
N ASN A 202 -15.27 -0.27 -9.29
CA ASN A 202 -14.53 -1.51 -9.51
C ASN A 202 -14.09 -2.14 -8.19
N SER A 203 -15.04 -2.33 -7.29
CA SER A 203 -14.81 -2.85 -5.94
C SER A 203 -14.17 -4.23 -5.96
N CYS A 204 -13.23 -4.44 -5.05
CA CYS A 204 -12.55 -5.73 -4.90
C CYS A 204 -12.31 -6.02 -3.43
N TYR A 205 -12.62 -7.24 -3.01
CA TYR A 205 -12.37 -7.72 -1.66
C TYR A 205 -11.35 -8.86 -1.70
N TYR A 206 -10.45 -8.85 -0.73
CA TYR A 206 -9.57 -9.98 -0.41
C TYR A 206 -9.97 -10.47 0.96
N ILE A 207 -10.55 -11.66 1.04
CA ILE A 207 -11.20 -12.19 2.25
C ILE A 207 -10.47 -13.45 2.67
N ASN A 208 -9.96 -13.47 3.89
CA ASN A 208 -9.37 -14.67 4.45
C ASN A 208 -10.49 -15.63 4.90
N PRO A 209 -10.60 -16.83 4.31
CA PRO A 209 -11.66 -17.78 4.64
C PRO A 209 -11.59 -18.29 6.08
N ARG A 210 -10.40 -18.28 6.69
CA ARG A 210 -10.15 -18.90 7.99
C ARG A 210 -10.37 -17.98 9.19
N ASN A 211 -10.27 -16.66 8.99
CA ASN A 211 -10.40 -15.69 10.08
C ASN A 211 -11.37 -14.54 9.79
N GLY A 212 -11.99 -14.52 8.59
CA GLY A 212 -12.95 -13.49 8.22
C GLY A 212 -12.34 -12.09 7.99
N GLN A 213 -11.04 -11.92 8.16
CA GLN A 213 -10.37 -10.65 7.86
C GLN A 213 -10.48 -10.33 6.39
N TYR A 214 -10.72 -9.08 6.08
CA TYR A 214 -10.84 -8.65 4.69
C TYR A 214 -10.13 -7.34 4.41
N ARG A 215 -9.73 -7.16 3.16
CA ARG A 215 -9.20 -5.92 2.62
C ARG A 215 -10.05 -5.47 1.46
N TYR A 216 -10.63 -4.30 1.56
CA TYR A 216 -11.41 -3.66 0.50
C TYR A 216 -10.52 -2.75 -0.34
N VAL A 217 -10.68 -2.82 -1.66
CA VAL A 217 -9.94 -2.03 -2.65
C VAL A 217 -10.91 -1.52 -3.70
N ASN A 218 -10.88 -0.23 -3.97
CA ASN A 218 -11.68 0.44 -5.01
C ASN A 218 -10.79 1.33 -5.89
N THR A 219 -11.36 2.03 -6.86
CA THR A 219 -10.63 2.92 -7.76
C THR A 219 -9.79 3.97 -7.01
N PRO A 220 -10.32 4.73 -6.02
CA PRO A 220 -9.52 5.65 -5.22
C PRO A 220 -8.35 4.99 -4.47
N SER A 221 -8.57 3.83 -3.87
CA SER A 221 -7.52 3.14 -3.11
C SER A 221 -6.41 2.57 -4.02
N ARG A 222 -6.76 2.13 -5.25
CA ARG A 222 -5.77 1.74 -6.26
C ARG A 222 -4.91 2.93 -6.68
N TRP A 223 -5.54 4.08 -6.94
CA TRP A 223 -4.83 5.32 -7.24
C TRP A 223 -3.86 5.70 -6.12
N ASN A 224 -4.35 5.67 -4.86
CA ASN A 224 -3.52 5.95 -3.70
C ASN A 224 -2.34 4.97 -3.56
N HIS A 225 -2.55 3.69 -3.86
CA HIS A 225 -1.46 2.69 -3.88
C HIS A 225 -0.35 3.08 -4.85
N TRP A 226 -0.68 3.53 -6.07
CA TRP A 226 0.32 3.97 -7.05
C TRP A 226 1.00 5.27 -6.64
N MET A 227 0.24 6.24 -6.10
CA MET A 227 0.78 7.56 -5.75
C MET A 227 1.73 7.53 -4.56
N TYR A 228 1.57 6.61 -3.61
CA TYR A 228 2.44 6.57 -2.43
C TYR A 228 3.16 5.23 -2.25
N PRO A 229 2.54 4.10 -1.91
CA PRO A 229 3.28 2.87 -1.64
C PRO A 229 4.14 2.40 -2.81
N ALA A 230 3.64 2.47 -4.05
CA ALA A 230 4.38 2.03 -5.22
C ALA A 230 5.59 2.93 -5.50
N LEU A 231 5.41 4.26 -5.52
CA LEU A 231 6.48 5.21 -5.83
C LEU A 231 7.44 5.45 -4.68
N HIS A 232 6.94 5.49 -3.43
CA HIS A 232 7.76 5.84 -2.26
C HIS A 232 8.51 4.66 -1.66
N SER A 233 7.84 3.52 -1.58
CA SER A 233 8.40 2.32 -0.94
C SER A 233 8.74 1.23 -1.95
N LEU A 234 8.63 1.51 -3.25
CA LEU A 234 8.81 0.52 -4.32
C LEU A 234 8.00 -0.76 -4.05
N ASN A 235 6.74 -0.57 -3.57
CA ASN A 235 5.84 -1.66 -3.26
C ASN A 235 5.18 -2.21 -4.54
N LEU A 236 6.04 -2.68 -5.44
CA LEU A 236 5.69 -3.26 -6.73
C LEU A 236 5.78 -4.77 -6.63
N LYS A 237 4.79 -5.50 -7.14
CA LYS A 237 4.69 -6.96 -7.00
C LYS A 237 6.00 -7.66 -7.37
N PHE A 238 6.56 -7.36 -8.55
CA PHE A 238 7.78 -8.01 -9.03
C PHE A 238 9.00 -7.78 -8.13
N LEU A 239 9.08 -6.63 -7.42
CA LEU A 239 10.14 -6.37 -6.45
C LEU A 239 9.87 -7.05 -5.11
N VAL A 240 8.62 -7.04 -4.64
CA VAL A 240 8.24 -7.66 -3.36
C VAL A 240 8.36 -9.17 -3.41
N ASP A 241 8.11 -9.79 -4.55
CA ASP A 241 8.33 -11.22 -4.78
C ASP A 241 9.83 -11.60 -4.71
N HIS A 242 10.74 -10.61 -4.90
CA HIS A 242 12.19 -10.78 -4.84
C HIS A 242 12.82 -9.88 -3.75
N PRO A 243 12.77 -10.27 -2.46
CA PRO A 243 13.18 -9.40 -1.34
C PRO A 243 14.62 -8.90 -1.42
N VAL A 244 15.55 -9.73 -1.93
CA VAL A 244 16.96 -9.36 -2.10
C VAL A 244 17.08 -8.25 -3.15
N LEU A 245 16.41 -8.40 -4.30
CA LEU A 245 16.39 -7.38 -5.35
C LEU A 245 15.76 -6.08 -4.84
N TRP A 246 14.64 -6.18 -4.11
CA TRP A 246 14.00 -5.02 -3.50
C TRP A 246 14.97 -4.26 -2.59
N ASN A 247 15.72 -4.97 -1.72
CA ASN A 247 16.70 -4.35 -0.82
C ASN A 247 17.83 -3.66 -1.62
N ILE A 248 18.39 -4.31 -2.63
CA ILE A 248 19.44 -3.73 -3.46
C ILE A 248 18.97 -2.45 -4.15
N VAL A 249 17.79 -2.49 -4.77
CA VAL A 249 17.22 -1.32 -5.47
C VAL A 249 16.92 -0.19 -4.48
N MET A 250 16.30 -0.51 -3.33
CA MET A 250 15.95 0.48 -2.31
C MET A 250 17.20 1.16 -1.75
N TRP A 251 18.19 0.39 -1.29
CA TRP A 251 19.43 0.96 -0.77
C TRP A 251 20.21 1.75 -1.83
N GLY A 252 20.29 1.23 -3.05
CA GLY A 252 20.95 1.91 -4.17
C GLY A 252 20.32 3.27 -4.48
N THR A 253 18.99 3.32 -4.57
CA THR A 253 18.26 4.57 -4.86
C THR A 253 18.34 5.57 -3.70
N MET A 254 18.27 5.09 -2.45
CA MET A 254 18.42 5.95 -1.26
C MET A 254 19.82 6.54 -1.14
N LEU A 255 20.87 5.73 -1.31
CA LEU A 255 22.26 6.21 -1.26
C LEU A 255 22.56 7.17 -2.41
N GLY A 256 22.12 6.82 -3.62
CA GLY A 256 22.26 7.69 -4.79
C GLY A 256 21.52 9.03 -4.62
N GLY A 257 20.29 9.00 -4.14
CA GLY A 257 19.50 10.19 -3.84
C GLY A 257 20.13 11.04 -2.73
N THR A 258 20.65 10.43 -1.67
CA THR A 258 21.38 11.11 -0.60
C THR A 258 22.61 11.84 -1.15
N PHE A 259 23.40 11.16 -1.99
CA PHE A 259 24.58 11.79 -2.61
C PHE A 259 24.20 12.99 -3.50
N VAL A 260 23.15 12.83 -4.33
CA VAL A 260 22.65 13.92 -5.18
C VAL A 260 22.22 15.13 -4.33
N SER A 261 21.49 14.88 -3.23
CA SER A 261 21.02 15.95 -2.34
C SER A 261 22.18 16.65 -1.64
N LEU A 262 23.10 15.91 -1.03
CA LEU A 262 24.26 16.47 -0.34
C LEU A 262 25.20 17.25 -1.29
N SER A 263 25.49 16.68 -2.46
CA SER A 263 26.30 17.37 -3.47
C SER A 263 25.61 18.63 -4.01
N GLY A 264 24.29 18.60 -4.16
CA GLY A 264 23.49 19.78 -4.55
C GLY A 264 23.60 20.91 -3.54
N VAL A 265 23.42 20.61 -2.25
CA VAL A 265 23.59 21.59 -1.14
C VAL A 265 25.00 22.15 -1.13
N TRP A 266 26.03 21.31 -1.26
CA TRP A 266 27.42 21.76 -1.34
C TRP A 266 27.68 22.71 -2.49
N LEU A 267 27.17 22.39 -3.68
CA LEU A 267 27.33 23.23 -4.85
C LEU A 267 26.59 24.58 -4.71
N ALA A 268 25.41 24.58 -4.10
CA ALA A 268 24.64 25.79 -3.79
C ALA A 268 25.39 26.70 -2.84
N ILE A 269 25.91 26.16 -1.72
CA ILE A 269 26.73 26.93 -0.75
C ILE A 269 27.95 27.52 -1.45
N LYS A 270 28.65 26.74 -2.26
CA LYS A 270 29.83 27.21 -3.00
C LYS A 270 29.49 28.33 -3.99
N TYR A 271 28.34 28.24 -4.65
CA TYR A 271 27.86 29.29 -5.55
C TYR A 271 27.55 30.58 -4.80
N ILE A 272 26.82 30.52 -3.69
CA ILE A 272 26.45 31.67 -2.86
C ILE A 272 27.72 32.37 -2.33
N ARG A 273 28.66 31.59 -1.75
CA ARG A 273 29.94 32.13 -1.24
C ARG A 273 30.74 32.83 -2.34
N ARG A 274 30.78 32.28 -3.55
CA ARG A 274 31.48 32.90 -4.67
C ARG A 274 30.80 34.19 -5.14
N LYS A 275 29.46 34.23 -5.13
CA LYS A 275 28.71 35.43 -5.51
C LYS A 275 28.87 36.54 -4.48
N ALA A 276 28.85 36.22 -3.19
CA ALA A 276 29.08 37.19 -2.11
C ALA A 276 30.49 37.79 -2.11
N ARG A 277 31.53 37.00 -2.48
CA ARG A 277 32.92 37.50 -2.62
C ARG A 277 33.14 38.40 -3.82
N ARG A 278 32.27 38.30 -4.86
CA ARG A 278 32.38 39.18 -6.05
C ARG A 278 31.69 40.53 -5.87
N LYS A 279 30.88 40.69 -4.81
CA LYS A 279 30.19 41.94 -4.50
C LYS A 279 30.97 42.80 -3.50
N LYS A 280 32.02 42.23 -2.90
CA LYS A 280 33.04 42.96 -2.12
C LYS A 280 34.25 43.26 -3.02
#